data_1666fba293350e2efce0ea1a5c5e9f62
#
_entry.id   1666fba293350e2efce0ea1a5c5e9f62
#
_cell.length_a   1.000
_cell.length_b   1.000
_cell.length_c   1.000
_cell.angle_alpha   90.00
_cell.angle_beta   90.00
_cell.angle_gamma   90.00
#
_symmetry.space_group_name_H-M   'P 1'
#
loop_
_entity.id
_entity.type
_entity.pdbx_description
1 polymer ?
#
loop_
_entity_poly.entity_id
_entity_poly.type
_entity_poly.pdbx_seq_one_letter_code
_entity_poly.pdbx_strand_id
1 'polypeptide(L)'
;MPDWSWHFTKSAQAPTQALFLDRDGTLIENVPYLSDPTKVVLFPGVRECLARFRAAGFKVVIVTNQSAIARGLSGRAEYEAVQDRVLQLLGPGLVDAIYACPFHPEGFGEFRRSHPWRKPKPGMLLAAAQQLNLDLAESIMVGDSMVDIDAGFAAGVKKVFHVLTGHGKNERLKISDKYHNKRTDILFVNSVKEISP
;
A
#
# COMPACT_ATOMS: atom_id res chain seq x y z
N MET A 1 -9.83 7.77 19.02
CA MET A 1 -9.65 6.46 18.35
C MET A 1 -8.17 6.21 18.24
N PRO A 2 -7.70 4.95 18.34
CA PRO A 2 -6.27 4.70 18.13
C PRO A 2 -5.88 5.13 16.72
N ASP A 3 -4.76 5.83 16.61
CA ASP A 3 -4.18 6.22 15.33
C ASP A 3 -3.56 4.98 14.66
N TRP A 4 -3.95 4.70 13.42
CA TRP A 4 -3.46 3.62 12.58
C TRP A 4 -2.55 4.16 11.47
N SER A 5 -1.93 5.30 11.72
CA SER A 5 -0.93 5.93 10.84
C SER A 5 0.38 6.14 11.58
N TRP A 6 1.48 5.99 10.86
CA TRP A 6 2.83 6.22 11.34
C TRP A 6 3.56 7.12 10.37
N HIS A 7 4.14 8.22 10.89
CA HIS A 7 4.84 9.24 10.10
C HIS A 7 6.27 9.36 10.59
N PHE A 8 7.22 9.20 9.69
CA PHE A 8 8.65 9.25 9.99
C PHE A 8 9.33 10.55 9.55
N THR A 9 8.60 11.42 8.84
CA THR A 9 9.12 12.72 8.37
C THR A 9 8.11 13.84 8.61
N LYS A 10 8.62 15.04 8.90
CA LYS A 10 7.80 16.27 8.95
C LYS A 10 7.91 17.00 7.62
N SER A 11 6.78 17.44 7.05
CA SER A 11 6.75 18.21 5.81
C SER A 11 6.65 19.70 6.10
N ALA A 12 7.56 20.48 5.52
CA ALA A 12 7.51 21.95 5.50
C ALA A 12 7.89 22.51 4.11
N GLN A 13 7.74 21.73 3.04
CA GLN A 13 8.18 22.08 1.68
C GLN A 13 7.03 22.04 0.67
N ALA A 14 7.30 22.43 -0.58
CA ALA A 14 6.37 22.30 -1.71
C ALA A 14 5.81 20.87 -1.82
N PRO A 15 4.59 20.69 -2.39
CA PRO A 15 4.00 19.37 -2.56
C PRO A 15 4.96 18.43 -3.27
N THR A 16 5.09 17.20 -2.74
CA THR A 16 6.05 16.20 -3.21
C THR A 16 5.29 15.00 -3.77
N GLN A 17 5.77 14.39 -4.83
CA GLN A 17 5.21 13.15 -5.37
C GLN A 17 5.47 11.96 -4.44
N ALA A 18 4.57 10.97 -4.44
CA ALA A 18 4.69 9.78 -3.63
C ALA A 18 4.59 8.49 -4.44
N LEU A 19 5.32 7.48 -3.99
CA LEU A 19 5.10 6.08 -4.33
C LEU A 19 4.27 5.45 -3.21
N PHE A 20 2.99 5.19 -3.50
CA PHE A 20 2.11 4.42 -2.63
C PHE A 20 2.23 2.94 -2.98
N LEU A 21 2.37 2.08 -1.97
CA LEU A 21 2.47 0.64 -2.18
C LEU A 21 1.53 -0.10 -1.22
N ASP A 22 0.82 -1.09 -1.74
CA ASP A 22 0.28 -2.13 -0.88
C ASP A 22 1.40 -2.93 -0.23
N ARG A 23 1.12 -3.61 0.88
CA ARG A 23 2.10 -4.40 1.62
C ARG A 23 2.08 -5.88 1.22
N ASP A 24 0.96 -6.54 1.51
CA ASP A 24 0.83 -8.00 1.39
C ASP A 24 0.56 -8.41 -0.07
N GLY A 25 1.47 -9.14 -0.68
CA GLY A 25 1.41 -9.49 -2.11
C GLY A 25 2.15 -8.49 -3.01
N THR A 26 2.58 -7.34 -2.50
CA THR A 26 3.30 -6.30 -3.26
C THR A 26 4.74 -6.13 -2.77
N LEU A 27 4.93 -5.83 -1.49
CA LEU A 27 6.25 -5.71 -0.85
C LEU A 27 6.72 -7.03 -0.24
N ILE A 28 5.81 -7.76 0.38
CA ILE A 28 6.06 -9.04 1.03
C ILE A 28 5.17 -10.15 0.44
N GLU A 29 5.60 -11.38 0.62
CA GLU A 29 4.78 -12.54 0.25
C GLU A 29 3.41 -12.49 0.95
N ASN A 30 2.37 -12.88 0.21
CA ASN A 30 1.02 -12.86 0.74
C ASN A 30 0.75 -14.12 1.58
N VAL A 31 0.82 -13.97 2.89
CA VAL A 31 0.43 -15.00 3.86
C VAL A 31 -0.94 -14.63 4.42
N PRO A 32 -1.96 -15.51 4.29
CA PRO A 32 -3.29 -15.22 4.83
C PRO A 32 -3.26 -14.86 6.32
N TYR A 33 -3.80 -13.68 6.65
CA TYR A 33 -3.89 -13.18 8.03
C TYR A 33 -2.56 -13.19 8.78
N LEU A 34 -1.48 -12.77 8.12
CA LEU A 34 -0.12 -12.73 8.67
C LEU A 34 -0.08 -12.01 10.03
N SER A 35 0.26 -12.77 11.08
CA SER A 35 0.38 -12.32 12.47
C SER A 35 1.74 -12.70 13.10
N ASP A 36 2.50 -13.56 12.44
CA ASP A 36 3.81 -14.03 12.88
C ASP A 36 4.93 -13.30 12.11
N PRO A 37 5.73 -12.43 12.78
CA PRO A 37 6.78 -11.67 12.11
C PRO A 37 7.90 -12.54 11.50
N THR A 38 8.06 -13.79 11.96
CA THR A 38 9.07 -14.71 11.40
C THR A 38 8.73 -15.17 9.98
N LYS A 39 7.46 -15.07 9.59
CA LYS A 39 6.96 -15.43 8.24
C LYS A 39 7.03 -14.27 7.24
N VAL A 40 7.53 -13.11 7.64
CA VAL A 40 7.70 -11.98 6.73
C VAL A 40 8.86 -12.23 5.77
N VAL A 41 8.56 -12.29 4.49
CA VAL A 41 9.52 -12.46 3.39
C VAL A 41 9.33 -11.33 2.38
N LEU A 42 10.35 -10.50 2.16
CA LEU A 42 10.33 -9.48 1.12
C LEU A 42 10.45 -10.11 -0.27
N PHE A 43 9.69 -9.59 -1.24
CA PHE A 43 9.95 -9.93 -2.62
C PHE A 43 11.33 -9.39 -3.08
N PRO A 44 12.01 -10.14 -3.99
CA PRO A 44 13.29 -9.68 -4.54
C PRO A 44 13.18 -8.33 -5.27
N GLY A 45 14.15 -7.44 -5.02
CA GLY A 45 14.23 -6.14 -5.67
C GLY A 45 13.39 -5.04 -5.05
N VAL A 46 12.65 -5.32 -3.98
CA VAL A 46 11.82 -4.32 -3.26
C VAL A 46 12.70 -3.17 -2.74
N ARG A 47 13.76 -3.47 -2.01
CA ARG A 47 14.65 -2.45 -1.43
C ARG A 47 15.25 -1.54 -2.49
N GLU A 48 15.73 -2.14 -3.57
CA GLU A 48 16.33 -1.44 -4.70
C GLU A 48 15.30 -0.55 -5.41
N CYS A 49 14.06 -1.02 -5.55
CA CYS A 49 12.97 -0.21 -6.10
C CYS A 49 12.71 1.02 -5.22
N LEU A 50 12.50 0.83 -3.92
CA LEU A 50 12.24 1.93 -3.00
C LEU A 50 13.40 2.94 -2.97
N ALA A 51 14.64 2.46 -2.99
CA ALA A 51 15.84 3.30 -3.03
C ALA A 51 15.90 4.16 -4.30
N ARG A 52 15.54 3.61 -5.48
CA ARG A 52 15.46 4.37 -6.75
C ARG A 52 14.42 5.50 -6.65
N PHE A 53 13.24 5.22 -6.13
CA PHE A 53 12.20 6.25 -5.95
C PHE A 53 12.60 7.31 -4.93
N ARG A 54 13.24 6.91 -3.83
CA ARG A 54 13.80 7.85 -2.85
C ARG A 54 14.84 8.77 -3.49
N ALA A 55 15.76 8.22 -4.28
CA ALA A 55 16.78 8.98 -4.99
C ALA A 55 16.18 9.96 -6.02
N ALA A 56 15.02 9.62 -6.59
CA ALA A 56 14.25 10.50 -7.49
C ALA A 56 13.36 11.52 -6.74
N GLY A 57 13.44 11.60 -5.41
CA GLY A 57 12.70 12.59 -4.61
C GLY A 57 11.28 12.17 -4.21
N PHE A 58 10.84 10.95 -4.50
CA PHE A 58 9.54 10.47 -4.05
C PHE A 58 9.50 10.20 -2.54
N LYS A 59 8.37 10.52 -1.92
CA LYS A 59 8.00 9.94 -0.63
C LYS A 59 7.52 8.51 -0.84
N VAL A 60 7.85 7.61 0.07
CA VAL A 60 7.40 6.21 0.03
C VAL A 60 6.38 5.96 1.13
N VAL A 61 5.18 5.56 0.74
CA VAL A 61 4.04 5.39 1.66
C VAL A 61 3.43 4.00 1.48
N ILE A 62 3.36 3.23 2.57
CA ILE A 62 2.67 1.94 2.59
C ILE A 62 1.19 2.17 2.92
N VAL A 63 0.26 1.57 2.15
CA VAL A 63 -1.18 1.66 2.35
C VAL A 63 -1.80 0.26 2.31
N THR A 64 -2.21 -0.29 3.47
CA THR A 64 -2.58 -1.70 3.59
C THR A 64 -3.94 -1.94 4.27
N ASN A 65 -4.72 -2.90 3.74
CA ASN A 65 -5.94 -3.39 4.37
C ASN A 65 -5.60 -4.53 5.35
N GLN A 66 -5.87 -4.34 6.63
CA GLN A 66 -5.55 -5.31 7.70
C GLN A 66 -6.82 -5.89 8.34
N SER A 67 -7.60 -6.60 7.54
CA SER A 67 -8.90 -7.15 7.95
C SER A 67 -8.80 -8.28 8.99
N ALA A 68 -7.64 -8.87 9.21
CA ALA A 68 -7.40 -9.84 10.27
C ALA A 68 -7.83 -9.30 11.65
N ILE A 69 -7.57 -8.01 11.90
CA ILE A 69 -7.95 -7.31 13.13
C ILE A 69 -9.48 -7.27 13.30
N ALA A 70 -10.19 -6.81 12.24
CA ALA A 70 -11.66 -6.80 12.27
C ALA A 70 -12.28 -8.18 12.43
N ARG A 71 -11.59 -9.23 11.99
CA ARG A 71 -12.04 -10.63 12.07
C ARG A 71 -11.63 -11.33 13.37
N GLY A 72 -10.93 -10.63 14.27
CA GLY A 72 -10.44 -11.21 15.53
C GLY A 72 -9.36 -12.29 15.35
N LEU A 73 -8.68 -12.32 14.19
CA LEU A 73 -7.63 -13.28 13.86
C LEU A 73 -6.24 -12.79 14.26
N SER A 74 -6.09 -11.50 14.50
CA SER A 74 -4.91 -10.87 15.09
C SER A 74 -5.31 -9.59 15.80
N GLY A 75 -4.48 -9.14 16.74
CA GLY A 75 -4.62 -7.86 17.40
C GLY A 75 -3.67 -6.79 16.84
N ARG A 76 -3.67 -5.63 17.50
CA ARG A 76 -2.79 -4.52 17.16
C ARG A 76 -1.31 -4.88 17.39
N ALA A 77 -1.00 -5.58 18.47
CA ALA A 77 0.37 -5.94 18.83
C ALA A 77 1.02 -6.86 17.78
N GLU A 78 0.28 -7.88 17.31
CA GLU A 78 0.75 -8.78 16.25
C GLU A 78 0.94 -8.02 14.93
N TYR A 79 0.00 -7.13 14.58
CA TYR A 79 0.15 -6.27 13.40
C TYR A 79 1.40 -5.40 13.49
N GLU A 80 1.63 -4.74 14.63
CA GLU A 80 2.81 -3.90 14.86
C GLU A 80 4.11 -4.71 14.78
N ALA A 81 4.16 -5.90 15.38
CA ALA A 81 5.33 -6.79 15.30
C ALA A 81 5.66 -7.21 13.85
N VAL A 82 4.63 -7.54 13.04
CA VAL A 82 4.80 -7.82 11.61
C VAL A 82 5.30 -6.57 10.87
N GLN A 83 4.73 -5.41 11.16
CA GLN A 83 5.09 -4.15 10.50
C GLN A 83 6.53 -3.73 10.85
N ASP A 84 6.95 -3.87 12.10
CA ASP A 84 8.33 -3.64 12.53
C ASP A 84 9.31 -4.55 11.81
N ARG A 85 8.92 -5.83 11.63
CA ARG A 85 9.73 -6.78 10.86
C ARG A 85 9.87 -6.37 9.40
N VAL A 86 8.79 -5.90 8.77
CA VAL A 86 8.84 -5.36 7.40
C VAL A 86 9.83 -4.19 7.33
N LEU A 87 9.75 -3.23 8.25
CA LEU A 87 10.65 -2.07 8.29
C LEU A 87 12.11 -2.48 8.53
N GLN A 88 12.37 -3.45 9.41
CA GLN A 88 13.72 -4.00 9.62
C GLN A 88 14.31 -4.59 8.34
N LEU A 89 13.50 -5.37 7.59
CA LEU A 89 13.95 -6.00 6.36
C LEU A 89 14.15 -4.98 5.23
N LEU A 90 13.32 -3.96 5.16
CA LEU A 90 13.48 -2.84 4.21
C LEU A 90 14.75 -2.04 4.52
N GLY A 91 15.05 -1.83 5.78
CA GLY A 91 16.15 -0.99 6.25
C GLY A 91 15.71 0.47 6.49
N PRO A 92 16.55 1.24 7.17
CA PRO A 92 16.19 2.60 7.58
C PRO A 92 16.05 3.56 6.40
N GLY A 93 15.16 4.55 6.54
CA GLY A 93 15.02 5.68 5.63
C GLY A 93 14.34 5.39 4.29
N LEU A 94 13.87 4.16 4.03
CA LEU A 94 13.19 3.82 2.77
C LEU A 94 11.70 4.10 2.80
N VAL A 95 11.06 4.18 3.97
CA VAL A 95 9.61 4.42 4.13
C VAL A 95 9.39 5.69 4.92
N ASP A 96 8.52 6.58 4.43
CA ASP A 96 8.17 7.85 5.08
C ASP A 96 6.93 7.74 5.95
N ALA A 97 5.97 6.89 5.59
CA ALA A 97 4.75 6.68 6.37
C ALA A 97 4.08 5.34 6.06
N ILE A 98 3.21 4.90 6.97
CA ILE A 98 2.40 3.71 6.86
C ILE A 98 0.96 4.04 7.27
N TYR A 99 0.00 3.63 6.47
CA TYR A 99 -1.42 3.73 6.75
C TYR A 99 -2.05 2.34 6.69
N ALA A 100 -2.68 1.93 7.77
CA ALA A 100 -3.32 0.63 7.86
C ALA A 100 -4.82 0.75 8.16
N CYS A 101 -5.65 0.01 7.44
CA CYS A 101 -7.08 -0.04 7.68
C CYS A 101 -7.46 -1.34 8.37
N PRO A 102 -7.76 -1.34 9.69
CA PRO A 102 -8.21 -2.52 10.42
C PRO A 102 -9.70 -2.85 10.22
N PHE A 103 -10.47 -1.96 9.58
CA PHE A 103 -11.93 -2.07 9.49
C PHE A 103 -12.39 -2.99 8.38
N HIS A 104 -13.48 -3.74 8.64
CA HIS A 104 -14.16 -4.57 7.64
C HIS A 104 -15.68 -4.63 7.92
N PRO A 105 -16.56 -4.52 6.89
CA PRO A 105 -18.02 -4.58 7.10
C PRO A 105 -18.50 -5.87 7.76
N GLU A 106 -17.82 -6.99 7.50
CA GLU A 106 -18.09 -8.31 8.07
C GLU A 106 -17.21 -8.64 9.28
N GLY A 107 -16.61 -7.65 9.91
CA GLY A 107 -15.78 -7.82 11.09
C GLY A 107 -16.62 -7.94 12.38
N PHE A 108 -15.95 -7.81 13.53
CA PHE A 108 -16.55 -7.85 14.85
C PHE A 108 -16.28 -6.56 15.63
N GLY A 109 -17.12 -6.30 16.65
CA GLY A 109 -16.94 -5.20 17.59
C GLY A 109 -16.80 -3.82 16.91
N GLU A 110 -15.93 -2.98 17.45
CA GLU A 110 -15.68 -1.63 16.96
C GLU A 110 -15.09 -1.57 15.54
N PHE A 111 -14.47 -2.64 15.07
CA PHE A 111 -13.89 -2.75 13.73
C PHE A 111 -14.89 -3.16 12.65
N ARG A 112 -16.12 -3.56 13.05
CA ARG A 112 -17.19 -3.94 12.12
C ARG A 112 -17.85 -2.70 11.52
N ARG A 113 -17.24 -2.15 10.48
CA ARG A 113 -17.82 -1.02 9.74
C ARG A 113 -17.17 -0.82 8.37
N SER A 114 -17.90 -0.17 7.48
CA SER A 114 -17.29 0.45 6.30
C SER A 114 -16.47 1.66 6.74
N HIS A 115 -15.27 1.80 6.20
CA HIS A 115 -14.38 2.91 6.55
C HIS A 115 -13.79 3.54 5.28
N PRO A 116 -13.58 4.89 5.23
CA PRO A 116 -12.98 5.55 4.07
C PRO A 116 -11.55 5.06 3.75
N TRP A 117 -10.80 4.60 4.74
CA TRP A 117 -9.45 4.07 4.57
C TRP A 117 -9.39 2.69 3.93
N ARG A 118 -10.50 1.94 3.93
CA ARG A 118 -10.48 0.61 3.35
C ARG A 118 -10.49 0.67 1.82
N LYS A 119 -9.38 0.25 1.19
CA LYS A 119 -9.33 0.05 -0.27
C LYS A 119 -10.48 -0.89 -0.70
N PRO A 120 -11.25 -0.60 -1.75
CA PRO A 120 -10.94 0.31 -2.87
C PRO A 120 -11.21 1.81 -2.63
N LYS A 121 -11.60 2.24 -1.43
CA LYS A 121 -11.77 3.67 -1.13
C LYS A 121 -10.40 4.34 -0.98
N PRO A 122 -10.25 5.63 -1.37
CA PRO A 122 -8.96 6.30 -1.44
C PRO A 122 -8.46 6.90 -0.12
N GLY A 123 -9.18 6.70 0.99
CA GLY A 123 -9.00 7.49 2.21
C GLY A 123 -7.60 7.41 2.83
N MET A 124 -6.85 6.30 2.70
CA MET A 124 -5.47 6.23 3.17
C MET A 124 -4.55 7.11 2.32
N LEU A 125 -4.72 7.10 0.99
CA LEU A 125 -3.92 7.94 0.09
C LEU A 125 -4.21 9.43 0.32
N LEU A 126 -5.49 9.79 0.47
CA LEU A 126 -5.91 11.17 0.75
C LEU A 126 -5.38 11.66 2.10
N ALA A 127 -5.44 10.82 3.14
CA ALA A 127 -4.89 11.15 4.46
C ALA A 127 -3.38 11.37 4.39
N ALA A 128 -2.65 10.49 3.70
CA ALA A 128 -1.23 10.63 3.48
C ALA A 128 -0.89 11.94 2.71
N ALA A 129 -1.65 12.24 1.66
CA ALA A 129 -1.44 13.45 0.88
C ALA A 129 -1.61 14.71 1.74
N GLN A 130 -2.63 14.75 2.58
CA GLN A 130 -2.86 15.87 3.49
C GLN A 130 -1.75 16.00 4.55
N GLN A 131 -1.33 14.88 5.17
CA GLN A 131 -0.39 14.91 6.30
C GLN A 131 1.06 15.11 5.85
N LEU A 132 1.43 14.63 4.68
CA LEU A 132 2.79 14.71 4.15
C LEU A 132 2.95 15.75 3.03
N ASN A 133 1.90 16.52 2.74
CA ASN A 133 1.86 17.50 1.66
C ASN A 133 2.26 16.88 0.30
N LEU A 134 1.49 15.86 -0.15
CA LEU A 134 1.79 15.13 -1.38
C LEU A 134 0.93 15.61 -2.56
N ASP A 135 1.53 15.65 -3.73
CA ASP A 135 0.84 15.85 -5.01
C ASP A 135 0.39 14.48 -5.57
N LEU A 136 -0.89 14.17 -5.43
CA LEU A 136 -1.45 12.92 -5.93
C LEU A 136 -1.41 12.84 -7.47
N ALA A 137 -1.59 13.97 -8.17
CA ALA A 137 -1.57 13.99 -9.63
C ALA A 137 -0.17 13.69 -10.22
N GLU A 138 0.87 13.77 -9.41
CA GLU A 138 2.24 13.36 -9.78
C GLU A 138 2.67 12.05 -9.09
N SER A 139 1.79 11.45 -8.29
CA SER A 139 2.07 10.26 -7.50
C SER A 139 1.71 8.96 -8.22
N ILE A 140 2.18 7.85 -7.67
CA ILE A 140 2.05 6.50 -8.24
C ILE A 140 1.46 5.57 -7.17
N MET A 141 0.54 4.67 -7.57
CA MET A 141 0.08 3.55 -6.73
C MET A 141 0.54 2.22 -7.30
N VAL A 142 0.98 1.31 -6.44
CA VAL A 142 1.40 -0.05 -6.79
C VAL A 142 0.65 -1.06 -5.92
N GLY A 143 0.07 -2.06 -6.55
CA GLY A 143 -0.63 -3.14 -5.84
C GLY A 143 -0.82 -4.39 -6.68
N ASP A 144 -1.20 -5.48 -6.02
CA ASP A 144 -1.42 -6.79 -6.64
C ASP A 144 -2.90 -7.10 -6.93
N SER A 145 -3.81 -6.22 -6.47
CA SER A 145 -5.24 -6.51 -6.49
C SER A 145 -6.08 -5.35 -7.05
N MET A 146 -7.31 -5.68 -7.48
CA MET A 146 -8.27 -4.71 -7.99
C MET A 146 -8.52 -3.55 -7.02
N VAL A 147 -8.56 -3.84 -5.72
CA VAL A 147 -8.86 -2.80 -4.71
C VAL A 147 -7.74 -1.75 -4.60
N ASP A 148 -6.51 -2.11 -4.95
CA ASP A 148 -5.37 -1.19 -4.98
C ASP A 148 -5.49 -0.25 -6.17
N ILE A 149 -5.79 -0.84 -7.33
CA ILE A 149 -5.97 -0.11 -8.59
C ILE A 149 -7.11 0.89 -8.47
N ASP A 150 -8.26 0.43 -7.97
CA ASP A 150 -9.44 1.27 -7.75
C ASP A 150 -9.14 2.41 -6.76
N ALA A 151 -8.42 2.13 -5.66
CA ALA A 151 -8.07 3.14 -4.67
C ALA A 151 -7.12 4.20 -5.25
N GLY A 152 -6.14 3.80 -6.05
CA GLY A 152 -5.23 4.70 -6.75
C GLY A 152 -5.98 5.64 -7.69
N PHE A 153 -6.83 5.12 -8.55
CA PHE A 153 -7.63 5.94 -9.45
C PHE A 153 -8.64 6.84 -8.71
N ALA A 154 -9.27 6.32 -7.66
CA ALA A 154 -10.19 7.12 -6.84
C ALA A 154 -9.47 8.26 -6.08
N ALA A 155 -8.19 8.11 -5.77
CA ALA A 155 -7.35 9.16 -5.18
C ALA A 155 -6.86 10.18 -6.21
N GLY A 156 -6.90 9.86 -7.51
CA GLY A 156 -6.41 10.73 -8.59
C GLY A 156 -4.90 10.64 -8.81
N VAL A 157 -4.26 9.49 -8.51
CA VAL A 157 -2.83 9.33 -8.79
C VAL A 157 -2.55 9.29 -10.29
N LYS A 158 -1.36 9.72 -10.69
CA LYS A 158 -0.90 9.84 -12.08
C LYS A 158 -0.84 8.51 -12.81
N LYS A 159 -0.30 7.49 -12.13
CA LYS A 159 -0.09 6.15 -12.68
C LYS A 159 -0.41 5.09 -11.65
N VAL A 160 -0.87 3.94 -12.12
CA VAL A 160 -1.09 2.77 -11.28
C VAL A 160 -0.34 1.58 -11.86
N PHE A 161 0.45 0.90 -11.04
CA PHE A 161 1.12 -0.34 -11.44
C PHE A 161 0.43 -1.53 -10.79
N HIS A 162 0.07 -2.51 -11.63
CA HIS A 162 -0.39 -3.81 -11.17
C HIS A 162 0.73 -4.83 -11.29
N VAL A 163 1.10 -5.45 -10.16
CA VAL A 163 2.13 -6.50 -10.10
C VAL A 163 1.52 -7.90 -10.16
N LEU A 164 2.28 -8.91 -10.67
CA LEU A 164 1.82 -10.31 -10.72
C LEU A 164 2.07 -11.10 -9.44
N THR A 165 2.80 -10.52 -8.48
CA THR A 165 2.99 -11.12 -7.16
C THR A 165 1.67 -11.19 -6.39
N GLY A 166 1.62 -11.88 -5.26
CA GLY A 166 0.42 -11.98 -4.44
C GLY A 166 -0.79 -12.52 -5.19
N HIS A 167 -1.88 -11.77 -5.19
CA HIS A 167 -3.11 -12.07 -5.93
C HIS A 167 -3.03 -11.72 -7.42
N GLY A 168 -1.95 -11.07 -7.86
CA GLY A 168 -1.86 -10.45 -9.18
C GLY A 168 -2.13 -11.38 -10.35
N LYS A 169 -1.68 -12.64 -10.29
CA LYS A 169 -1.97 -13.64 -11.35
C LYS A 169 -3.46 -13.88 -11.53
N ASN A 170 -4.21 -13.90 -10.43
CA ASN A 170 -5.66 -14.17 -10.42
C ASN A 170 -6.49 -12.93 -10.76
N GLU A 171 -5.94 -11.73 -10.52
CA GLU A 171 -6.64 -10.45 -10.66
C GLU A 171 -6.36 -9.77 -12.01
N ARG A 172 -5.21 -10.04 -12.67
CA ARG A 172 -4.76 -9.32 -13.86
C ARG A 172 -5.79 -9.27 -15.00
N LEU A 173 -6.38 -10.39 -15.34
CA LEU A 173 -7.37 -10.44 -16.43
C LEU A 173 -8.59 -9.58 -16.09
N LYS A 174 -9.12 -9.70 -14.89
CA LYS A 174 -10.27 -8.90 -14.44
C LYS A 174 -9.97 -7.39 -14.43
N ILE A 175 -8.74 -7.02 -14.02
CA ILE A 175 -8.30 -5.62 -14.02
C ILE A 175 -8.17 -5.13 -15.45
N SER A 176 -7.53 -5.91 -16.33
CA SER A 176 -7.40 -5.60 -17.73
C SER A 176 -8.76 -5.36 -18.38
N ASP A 177 -9.71 -6.28 -18.19
CA ASP A 177 -11.06 -6.18 -18.76
C ASP A 177 -11.82 -4.96 -18.23
N LYS A 178 -11.74 -4.69 -16.93
CA LYS A 178 -12.43 -3.54 -16.31
C LYS A 178 -11.94 -2.21 -16.88
N TYR A 179 -10.64 -2.10 -17.12
CA TYR A 179 -9.99 -0.86 -17.55
C TYR A 179 -9.62 -0.81 -19.02
N HIS A 180 -9.89 -1.89 -19.78
CA HIS A 180 -9.66 -1.93 -21.22
C HIS A 180 -10.34 -0.73 -21.91
N ASN A 181 -9.60 -0.02 -22.73
CA ASN A 181 -10.03 1.20 -23.43
C ASN A 181 -10.50 2.37 -22.55
N LYS A 182 -10.37 2.30 -21.22
CA LYS A 182 -10.82 3.35 -20.30
C LYS A 182 -9.66 4.15 -19.71
N ARG A 183 -8.47 3.53 -19.58
CA ARG A 183 -7.31 4.09 -18.91
C ARG A 183 -6.02 3.64 -19.60
N THR A 184 -5.16 4.60 -19.90
CA THR A 184 -3.79 4.37 -20.43
C THR A 184 -2.71 4.50 -19.37
N ASP A 185 -3.10 4.90 -18.17
CA ASP A 185 -2.26 5.18 -17.01
C ASP A 185 -2.12 3.96 -16.06
N ILE A 186 -2.65 2.79 -16.47
CA ILE A 186 -2.42 1.52 -15.79
C ILE A 186 -1.29 0.75 -16.49
N LEU A 187 -0.30 0.35 -15.71
CA LEU A 187 0.88 -0.38 -16.19
C LEU A 187 0.94 -1.76 -15.54
N PHE A 188 1.14 -2.78 -16.36
CA PHE A 188 1.20 -4.16 -15.94
C PHE A 188 2.64 -4.65 -15.94
N VAL A 189 3.16 -5.01 -14.76
CA VAL A 189 4.52 -5.52 -14.54
C VAL A 189 4.49 -6.85 -13.80
N ASN A 190 5.61 -7.58 -13.76
CA ASN A 190 5.65 -8.85 -13.02
C ASN A 190 5.88 -8.63 -11.53
N SER A 191 6.68 -7.64 -11.17
CA SER A 191 6.99 -7.31 -9.77
C SER A 191 7.41 -5.86 -9.62
N VAL A 192 7.52 -5.39 -8.39
CA VAL A 192 8.02 -4.05 -8.05
C VAL A 192 9.44 -3.79 -8.58
N LYS A 193 10.24 -4.83 -8.81
CA LYS A 193 11.59 -4.73 -9.37
C LYS A 193 11.64 -4.00 -10.73
N GLU A 194 10.56 -4.12 -11.52
CA GLU A 194 10.48 -3.57 -12.89
C GLU A 194 10.02 -2.10 -12.90
N ILE A 195 9.65 -1.54 -11.74
CA ILE A 195 9.12 -0.18 -11.65
C ILE A 195 10.24 0.84 -11.48
N SER A 196 10.12 1.95 -12.19
CA SER A 196 11.02 3.11 -12.08
C SER A 196 10.22 4.41 -11.97
N PRO A 197 10.82 5.46 -11.40
CA PRO A 197 10.24 6.81 -11.32
C PRO A 197 9.86 7.41 -12.65
#